data_3bcfd65432673185a76f5f14b9df5d51
#
_entry.id   3bcfd65432673185a76f5f14b9df5d51
#
_cell.length_a   1.000
_cell.length_b   1.000
_cell.length_c   1.000
_cell.angle_alpha   90.00
_cell.angle_beta   90.00
_cell.angle_gamma   90.00
#
_symmetry.space_group_name_H-M   'P 1'
#
loop_
_entity.id
_entity.type
_entity.pdbx_description
1 polymer ?
#
loop_
_entity_poly.entity_id
_entity_poly.type
_entity_poly.pdbx_seq_one_letter_code
_entity_poly.pdbx_strand_id
1 'polypeptide(L)'
;MSSSVSTIEEKKIVLRSSDGEVFEVAEAVAVESQTIKHMIEDDCAYAEIPIHNVTGVILAKVIEYCKRHVDACAPTSAANTDDKPSSTPVSTSTANTDDKPSSTPVSDDELKAFDDDFVKVDLSTLFDLILAANYLNIKSLLDLGCQTVADMIKGKTPEEIRKHFNIKNDFTPEEEEEVRKENEWAFQ
;
A
#
# COMPACT_ATOMS: atom_id res chain seq x y z
N MET A 1 1.35 -19.18 43.32
CA MET A 1 1.04 -17.87 42.67
C MET A 1 1.29 -18.05 41.20
N SER A 2 0.23 -18.35 40.46
CA SER A 2 0.32 -18.57 39.00
C SER A 2 0.19 -17.24 38.30
N SER A 3 1.26 -16.79 37.71
CA SER A 3 1.26 -15.60 36.81
C SER A 3 0.62 -16.02 35.51
N SER A 4 -0.63 -15.61 35.32
CA SER A 4 -1.30 -15.68 34.01
C SER A 4 -0.67 -14.62 33.09
N VAL A 5 0.19 -15.07 32.21
CA VAL A 5 0.61 -14.27 31.06
C VAL A 5 -0.60 -14.20 30.14
N SER A 6 -1.30 -13.09 30.14
CA SER A 6 -2.34 -12.79 29.15
C SER A 6 -1.65 -12.63 27.80
N THR A 7 -1.63 -13.71 27.03
CA THR A 7 -1.38 -13.63 25.59
C THR A 7 -2.54 -12.83 25.02
N ILE A 8 -2.29 -11.62 24.54
CA ILE A 8 -3.25 -10.85 23.75
C ILE A 8 -3.41 -11.68 22.46
N GLU A 9 -4.48 -12.45 22.36
CA GLU A 9 -4.83 -13.11 21.10
C GLU A 9 -5.17 -11.99 20.11
N GLU A 10 -4.29 -11.74 19.14
CA GLU A 10 -4.57 -10.82 18.06
C GLU A 10 -5.78 -11.35 17.30
N LYS A 11 -6.87 -10.59 17.31
CA LYS A 11 -8.07 -10.91 16.58
C LYS A 11 -7.75 -10.96 15.09
N LYS A 12 -7.99 -12.13 14.48
CA LYS A 12 -7.76 -12.36 13.06
C LYS A 12 -9.05 -12.23 12.29
N ILE A 13 -8.97 -11.62 11.14
CA ILE A 13 -10.05 -11.46 10.16
C ILE A 13 -9.74 -12.36 8.97
N VAL A 14 -10.75 -13.09 8.51
CA VAL A 14 -10.64 -13.97 7.35
C VAL A 14 -11.23 -13.27 6.13
N LEU A 15 -10.43 -13.10 5.08
CA LEU A 15 -10.82 -12.49 3.82
C LEU A 15 -10.82 -13.55 2.72
N ARG A 16 -11.83 -13.55 1.84
CA ARG A 16 -11.89 -14.41 0.67
C ARG A 16 -11.90 -13.57 -0.60
N SER A 17 -10.94 -13.82 -1.50
CA SER A 17 -10.84 -13.18 -2.81
C SER A 17 -11.91 -13.68 -3.78
N SER A 18 -12.03 -12.98 -4.93
CA SER A 18 -12.99 -13.32 -5.99
C SER A 18 -12.76 -14.70 -6.63
N ASP A 19 -11.53 -15.18 -6.63
CA ASP A 19 -11.10 -16.50 -7.13
C ASP A 19 -11.05 -17.57 -6.04
N GLY A 20 -11.51 -17.24 -4.81
CA GLY A 20 -11.72 -18.20 -3.72
C GLY A 20 -10.50 -18.42 -2.82
N GLU A 21 -9.41 -17.67 -2.98
CA GLU A 21 -8.27 -17.71 -2.05
C GLU A 21 -8.65 -17.09 -0.70
N VAL A 22 -8.18 -17.70 0.39
CA VAL A 22 -8.49 -17.29 1.76
C VAL A 22 -7.25 -16.75 2.45
N PHE A 23 -7.39 -15.58 3.08
CA PHE A 23 -6.32 -14.88 3.79
C PHE A 23 -6.72 -14.61 5.24
N GLU A 24 -5.88 -15.02 6.17
CA GLU A 24 -5.99 -14.61 7.58
C GLU A 24 -5.09 -13.39 7.83
N VAL A 25 -5.70 -12.30 8.25
CA VAL A 25 -4.98 -11.05 8.54
C VAL A 25 -5.29 -10.56 9.95
N ALA A 26 -4.32 -9.92 10.60
CA ALA A 26 -4.55 -9.24 11.87
C ALA A 26 -5.59 -8.13 11.69
N GLU A 27 -6.46 -7.92 12.68
CA GLU A 27 -7.49 -6.87 12.63
C GLU A 27 -6.87 -5.49 12.36
N ALA A 28 -5.70 -5.19 12.96
CA ALA A 28 -4.98 -3.93 12.71
C ALA A 28 -4.66 -3.70 11.22
N VAL A 29 -4.32 -4.75 10.49
CA VAL A 29 -4.06 -4.69 9.04
C VAL A 29 -5.37 -4.59 8.24
N ALA A 30 -6.40 -5.31 8.67
CA ALA A 30 -7.69 -5.33 7.99
C ALA A 30 -8.41 -3.96 8.05
N VAL A 31 -8.27 -3.22 9.15
CA VAL A 31 -8.91 -1.91 9.35
C VAL A 31 -8.24 -0.77 8.57
N GLU A 32 -7.09 -0.98 7.94
CA GLU A 32 -6.54 -0.05 6.95
C GLU A 32 -7.50 0.13 5.76
N SER A 33 -8.28 -0.90 5.44
CA SER A 33 -9.42 -0.80 4.55
C SER A 33 -10.63 -0.25 5.29
N GLN A 34 -11.11 0.93 4.90
CA GLN A 34 -12.33 1.50 5.48
C GLN A 34 -13.56 0.63 5.20
N THR A 35 -13.59 -0.04 4.04
CA THR A 35 -14.67 -0.98 3.68
C THR A 35 -14.71 -2.17 4.65
N ILE A 36 -13.57 -2.80 4.91
CA ILE A 36 -13.49 -3.93 5.84
C ILE A 36 -13.75 -3.48 7.28
N LYS A 37 -13.22 -2.30 7.66
CA LYS A 37 -13.46 -1.69 8.97
C LYS A 37 -14.94 -1.55 9.29
N HIS A 38 -15.73 -1.00 8.37
CA HIS A 38 -17.18 -0.87 8.53
C HIS A 38 -17.85 -2.24 8.65
N MET A 39 -17.43 -3.24 7.88
CA MET A 39 -17.98 -4.60 7.99
C MET A 39 -17.69 -5.26 9.35
N ILE A 40 -16.54 -4.93 9.96
CA ILE A 40 -16.18 -5.38 11.31
C ILE A 40 -17.02 -4.65 12.37
N GLU A 41 -17.20 -3.33 12.23
CA GLU A 41 -17.98 -2.50 13.14
C GLU A 41 -19.47 -2.85 13.11
N ASP A 42 -20.00 -3.23 11.95
CA ASP A 42 -21.39 -3.65 11.76
C ASP A 42 -21.65 -5.12 12.13
N ASP A 43 -20.69 -5.77 12.83
CA ASP A 43 -20.78 -7.19 13.22
C ASP A 43 -21.00 -8.16 12.02
N CYS A 44 -20.64 -7.76 10.81
CA CYS A 44 -20.79 -8.60 9.61
C CYS A 44 -19.59 -9.56 9.39
N ALA A 45 -18.56 -9.50 10.24
CA ALA A 45 -17.30 -10.22 10.10
C ALA A 45 -17.22 -11.53 10.92
N TYR A 46 -18.37 -12.17 11.24
CA TYR A 46 -18.41 -13.35 12.11
C TYR A 46 -17.75 -14.61 11.55
N ALA A 47 -17.55 -14.71 10.24
CA ALA A 47 -16.93 -15.90 9.66
C ALA A 47 -15.85 -15.51 8.64
N GLU A 48 -16.23 -14.94 7.52
CA GLU A 48 -15.36 -14.67 6.40
C GLU A 48 -15.93 -13.50 5.61
N ILE A 49 -15.09 -12.54 5.28
CA ILE A 49 -15.47 -11.36 4.48
C ILE A 49 -15.18 -11.64 3.00
N PRO A 50 -16.20 -11.74 2.13
CA PRO A 50 -15.98 -11.95 0.71
C PRO A 50 -15.59 -10.64 0.00
N ILE A 51 -14.46 -10.67 -0.69
CA ILE A 51 -13.93 -9.56 -1.50
C ILE A 51 -14.14 -9.89 -2.97
N HIS A 52 -15.34 -9.63 -3.48
CA HIS A 52 -15.80 -10.11 -4.79
C HIS A 52 -15.07 -9.53 -6.01
N ASN A 53 -14.46 -8.36 -5.89
CA ASN A 53 -13.88 -7.64 -7.03
C ASN A 53 -12.33 -7.64 -7.02
N VAL A 54 -11.70 -8.43 -6.16
CA VAL A 54 -10.25 -8.49 -6.03
C VAL A 54 -9.79 -9.94 -6.07
N THR A 55 -8.88 -10.26 -7.00
CA THR A 55 -8.26 -11.59 -7.10
C THR A 55 -7.28 -11.85 -5.96
N GLY A 56 -6.97 -13.11 -5.69
CA GLY A 56 -6.06 -13.51 -4.62
C GLY A 56 -4.67 -12.88 -4.74
N VAL A 57 -4.12 -12.85 -5.97
CA VAL A 57 -2.82 -12.23 -6.25
C VAL A 57 -2.80 -10.74 -5.88
N ILE A 58 -3.84 -10.01 -6.24
CA ILE A 58 -3.96 -8.57 -5.93
C ILE A 58 -4.24 -8.37 -4.45
N LEU A 59 -5.12 -9.18 -3.86
CA LEU A 59 -5.44 -9.11 -2.43
C LEU A 59 -4.21 -9.38 -1.57
N ALA A 60 -3.36 -10.35 -1.95
CA ALA A 60 -2.09 -10.63 -1.27
C ALA A 60 -1.17 -9.39 -1.27
N LYS A 61 -1.04 -8.71 -2.40
CA LYS A 61 -0.27 -7.46 -2.51
C LYS A 61 -0.85 -6.34 -1.64
N VAL A 62 -2.16 -6.16 -1.66
CA VAL A 62 -2.83 -5.17 -0.80
C VAL A 62 -2.57 -5.46 0.68
N ILE A 63 -2.67 -6.72 1.10
CA ILE A 63 -2.37 -7.14 2.48
C ILE A 63 -0.90 -6.87 2.83
N GLU A 64 0.04 -7.14 1.92
CA GLU A 64 1.47 -6.86 2.10
C GLU A 64 1.71 -5.36 2.33
N TYR A 65 1.10 -4.51 1.50
CA TYR A 65 1.15 -3.05 1.64
C TYR A 65 0.63 -2.60 3.00
N CYS A 66 -0.57 -3.03 3.38
CA CYS A 66 -1.19 -2.65 4.66
C CYS A 66 -0.35 -3.14 5.86
N LYS A 67 0.21 -4.35 5.81
CA LYS A 67 1.10 -4.87 6.87
C LYS A 67 2.31 -3.96 7.05
N ARG A 68 2.97 -3.61 5.96
CA ARG A 68 4.17 -2.76 6.02
C ARG A 68 3.88 -1.39 6.62
N HIS A 69 2.75 -0.79 6.26
CA HIS A 69 2.33 0.51 6.79
C HIS A 69 1.91 0.43 8.27
N VAL A 70 1.22 -0.62 8.69
CA VAL A 70 0.87 -0.84 10.10
C VAL A 70 2.13 -1.07 10.94
N ASP A 71 3.07 -1.88 10.47
CA ASP A 71 4.34 -2.14 11.16
C ASP A 71 5.18 -0.87 11.32
N ALA A 72 5.14 0.03 10.32
CA ALA A 72 5.82 1.32 10.37
C ALA A 72 5.18 2.30 11.37
N CYS A 73 3.86 2.23 11.53
CA CYS A 73 3.10 3.11 12.44
C CYS A 73 3.00 2.55 13.88
N ALA A 74 3.45 1.32 14.15
CA ALA A 74 3.37 0.73 15.47
C ALA A 74 4.25 1.49 16.47
N PRO A 75 3.67 2.12 17.54
CA PRO A 75 4.47 2.79 18.56
C PRO A 75 5.29 1.74 19.30
N THR A 76 6.60 1.91 19.33
CA THR A 76 7.48 1.13 20.21
C THR A 76 7.06 1.36 21.66
N SER A 77 6.29 0.41 22.21
CA SER A 77 6.01 0.35 23.64
C SER A 77 7.27 -0.12 24.36
N ALA A 78 8.16 0.84 24.71
CA ALA A 78 9.18 0.58 25.73
C ALA A 78 9.68 1.88 26.35
N ALA A 79 9.40 1.97 27.67
CA ALA A 79 10.15 2.64 28.69
C ALA A 79 9.99 4.17 28.85
N ASN A 80 9.05 4.50 29.75
CA ASN A 80 9.30 5.57 30.71
C ASN A 80 10.55 5.25 31.54
N THR A 81 11.52 6.13 31.54
CA THR A 81 12.26 6.51 32.75
C THR A 81 12.92 7.86 32.50
N ASP A 82 12.54 8.82 33.34
CA ASP A 82 13.24 10.06 33.58
C ASP A 82 14.73 9.81 33.89
N ASP A 83 15.63 10.51 33.27
CA ASP A 83 16.59 11.38 33.95
C ASP A 83 17.58 12.00 32.96
N LYS A 84 17.91 13.27 33.16
CA LYS A 84 18.85 14.14 32.46
C LYS A 84 20.14 14.21 33.30
N PRO A 85 21.30 14.76 32.83
CA PRO A 85 21.99 14.88 31.56
C PRO A 85 23.50 14.56 31.60
N SER A 86 24.15 14.67 30.45
CA SER A 86 25.54 15.20 30.28
C SER A 86 26.60 14.29 29.64
N SER A 87 27.15 14.87 28.59
CA SER A 87 28.53 14.82 28.05
C SER A 87 28.99 13.62 27.21
N THR A 88 29.34 13.98 25.99
CA THR A 88 30.19 13.44 24.94
C THR A 88 31.60 13.01 25.43
N PRO A 89 32.53 12.44 24.56
CA PRO A 89 32.41 11.66 23.32
C PRO A 89 33.37 10.43 23.24
N VAL A 90 33.52 9.86 22.02
CA VAL A 90 34.71 9.14 21.42
C VAL A 90 34.52 7.65 21.08
N SER A 91 34.44 7.45 19.76
CA SER A 91 35.02 6.43 18.87
C SER A 91 35.44 5.03 19.38
N THR A 92 35.05 3.98 18.70
CA THR A 92 35.89 3.16 17.80
C THR A 92 35.24 1.81 17.49
N SER A 93 35.17 1.51 16.17
CA SER A 93 35.08 0.24 15.45
C SER A 93 35.08 -1.10 16.21
N THR A 94 34.23 -2.03 15.83
CA THR A 94 34.58 -3.23 15.03
C THR A 94 33.36 -4.10 14.79
N ALA A 95 33.35 -4.70 13.60
CA ALA A 95 32.35 -5.64 13.09
C ALA A 95 32.20 -6.88 13.95
N ASN A 96 30.96 -7.43 13.99
CA ASN A 96 30.72 -8.84 13.68
C ASN A 96 29.21 -9.09 13.52
N THR A 97 28.91 -9.77 12.46
CA THR A 97 27.70 -10.44 12.01
C THR A 97 27.06 -11.28 13.13
N ASP A 98 25.76 -11.09 13.34
CA ASP A 98 24.87 -12.21 13.68
C ASP A 98 23.40 -11.75 13.46
N ASP A 99 22.73 -12.51 12.64
CA ASP A 99 21.39 -12.41 12.17
C ASP A 99 20.37 -12.50 13.34
N LYS A 100 19.69 -11.39 13.62
CA LYS A 100 18.50 -11.38 14.45
C LYS A 100 17.54 -10.36 13.89
N PRO A 101 16.25 -10.70 13.62
CA PRO A 101 15.31 -9.74 13.11
C PRO A 101 15.12 -8.62 14.14
N SER A 102 15.78 -7.51 13.86
CA SER A 102 15.67 -6.28 14.65
C SER A 102 14.41 -5.56 14.24
N SER A 103 13.41 -5.56 15.10
CA SER A 103 12.25 -4.66 15.02
C SER A 103 12.68 -3.26 15.43
N THR A 104 13.41 -2.59 14.55
CA THR A 104 13.59 -1.13 14.62
C THR A 104 12.38 -0.48 13.99
N PRO A 105 11.90 0.67 14.51
CA PRO A 105 10.85 1.44 13.83
C PRO A 105 11.32 1.75 12.42
N VAL A 106 10.51 1.39 11.44
CA VAL A 106 10.79 1.65 10.02
C VAL A 106 10.86 3.15 9.86
N SER A 107 11.95 3.68 9.31
CA SER A 107 12.06 5.11 9.06
C SER A 107 11.14 5.52 7.90
N ASP A 108 10.70 6.77 7.88
CA ASP A 108 9.87 7.31 6.79
C ASP A 108 10.55 7.12 5.42
N ASP A 109 11.88 7.16 5.37
CA ASP A 109 12.66 6.91 4.16
C ASP A 109 12.60 5.45 3.70
N GLU A 110 12.60 4.49 4.64
CA GLU A 110 12.45 3.06 4.32
C GLU A 110 11.03 2.73 3.85
N LEU A 111 10.01 3.36 4.45
CA LEU A 111 8.64 3.19 4.01
C LEU A 111 8.42 3.76 2.61
N LYS A 112 8.97 4.94 2.33
CA LYS A 112 8.93 5.54 1.01
C LYS A 112 9.67 4.69 -0.04
N ALA A 113 10.83 4.15 0.31
CA ALA A 113 11.57 3.26 -0.58
C ALA A 113 10.79 1.98 -0.88
N PHE A 114 10.07 1.44 0.11
CA PHE A 114 9.15 0.32 -0.09
C PHE A 114 8.01 0.70 -1.03
N ASP A 115 7.35 1.84 -0.84
CA ASP A 115 6.26 2.33 -1.68
C ASP A 115 6.71 2.52 -3.13
N ASP A 116 7.88 3.12 -3.33
CA ASP A 116 8.48 3.32 -4.65
C ASP A 116 8.80 1.98 -5.36
N ASP A 117 9.19 0.94 -4.61
CA ASP A 117 9.46 -0.39 -5.16
C ASP A 117 8.17 -1.19 -5.38
N PHE A 118 7.22 -1.04 -4.49
CA PHE A 118 5.93 -1.74 -4.53
C PHE A 118 5.12 -1.44 -5.81
N VAL A 119 5.20 -0.21 -6.32
CA VAL A 119 4.51 0.20 -7.56
C VAL A 119 5.29 -0.15 -8.84
N LYS A 120 6.50 -0.70 -8.74
CA LYS A 120 7.29 -1.20 -9.89
C LYS A 120 6.80 -2.54 -10.37
N VAL A 121 5.55 -2.60 -10.74
CA VAL A 121 4.87 -3.77 -11.28
C VAL A 121 4.50 -3.50 -12.74
N ASP A 122 4.02 -4.53 -13.44
CA ASP A 122 3.46 -4.34 -14.77
C ASP A 122 2.19 -3.46 -14.72
N LEU A 123 1.90 -2.82 -15.85
CA LEU A 123 0.82 -1.84 -15.95
C LEU A 123 -0.55 -2.43 -15.60
N SER A 124 -0.80 -3.68 -15.98
CA SER A 124 -2.05 -4.37 -15.64
C SER A 124 -2.22 -4.54 -14.14
N THR A 125 -1.18 -5.04 -13.47
CA THR A 125 -1.15 -5.19 -12.01
C THR A 125 -1.30 -3.85 -11.29
N LEU A 126 -0.69 -2.77 -11.82
CA LEU A 126 -0.82 -1.43 -11.24
C LEU A 126 -2.28 -0.94 -11.29
N PHE A 127 -2.96 -1.13 -12.43
CA PHE A 127 -4.39 -0.77 -12.53
C PHE A 127 -5.26 -1.64 -11.64
N ASP A 128 -4.99 -2.93 -11.55
CA ASP A 128 -5.73 -3.83 -10.67
C ASP A 128 -5.55 -3.43 -9.19
N LEU A 129 -4.33 -2.98 -8.79
CA LEU A 129 -4.07 -2.44 -7.46
C LEU A 129 -4.83 -1.15 -7.19
N ILE A 130 -4.91 -0.23 -8.16
CA ILE A 130 -5.67 1.01 -8.05
C ILE A 130 -7.18 0.70 -7.88
N LEU A 131 -7.71 -0.22 -8.68
CA LEU A 131 -9.11 -0.65 -8.58
C LEU A 131 -9.40 -1.32 -7.24
N ALA A 132 -8.50 -2.18 -6.76
CA ALA A 132 -8.61 -2.82 -5.46
C ALA A 132 -8.54 -1.81 -4.32
N ALA A 133 -7.59 -0.85 -4.36
CA ALA A 133 -7.45 0.22 -3.38
C ALA A 133 -8.70 1.10 -3.30
N ASN A 134 -9.31 1.41 -4.45
CA ASN A 134 -10.57 2.15 -4.52
C ASN A 134 -11.74 1.33 -3.94
N TYR A 135 -11.87 0.06 -4.31
CA TYR A 135 -12.93 -0.84 -3.82
C TYR A 135 -12.85 -1.05 -2.31
N LEU A 136 -11.64 -1.26 -1.79
CA LEU A 136 -11.36 -1.45 -0.37
C LEU A 136 -11.27 -0.14 0.41
N ASN A 137 -11.32 1.01 -0.28
CA ASN A 137 -11.18 2.35 0.28
C ASN A 137 -9.90 2.50 1.13
N ILE A 138 -8.75 2.11 0.54
CA ILE A 138 -7.42 2.28 1.10
C ILE A 138 -6.79 3.51 0.45
N LYS A 139 -6.93 4.66 1.10
CA LYS A 139 -6.62 5.96 0.52
C LYS A 139 -5.15 6.13 0.17
N SER A 140 -4.25 5.71 1.06
CA SER A 140 -2.79 5.79 0.86
C SER A 140 -2.33 5.00 -0.38
N LEU A 141 -2.83 3.78 -0.57
CA LEU A 141 -2.51 2.95 -1.72
C LEU A 141 -3.12 3.51 -3.02
N LEU A 142 -4.35 4.05 -2.94
CA LEU A 142 -5.00 4.68 -4.08
C LEU A 142 -4.22 5.92 -4.55
N ASP A 143 -3.83 6.79 -3.61
CA ASP A 143 -3.06 8.00 -3.90
C ASP A 143 -1.68 7.65 -4.50
N LEU A 144 -0.99 6.64 -3.94
CA LEU A 144 0.28 6.13 -4.44
C LEU A 144 0.15 5.61 -5.89
N GLY A 145 -0.85 4.78 -6.17
CA GLY A 145 -1.09 4.25 -7.52
C GLY A 145 -1.44 5.35 -8.53
N CYS A 146 -2.32 6.28 -8.16
CA CYS A 146 -2.68 7.41 -9.01
C CYS A 146 -1.50 8.34 -9.28
N GLN A 147 -0.67 8.64 -8.27
CA GLN A 147 0.54 9.43 -8.43
C GLN A 147 1.52 8.76 -9.39
N THR A 148 1.70 7.45 -9.26
CA THR A 148 2.57 6.67 -10.16
C THR A 148 2.12 6.77 -11.62
N VAL A 149 0.81 6.64 -11.88
CA VAL A 149 0.26 6.81 -13.24
C VAL A 149 0.42 8.25 -13.73
N ALA A 150 0.20 9.24 -12.87
CA ALA A 150 0.40 10.65 -13.23
C ALA A 150 1.85 10.94 -13.62
N ASP A 151 2.83 10.38 -12.89
CA ASP A 151 4.25 10.51 -13.21
C ASP A 151 4.62 9.80 -14.52
N MET A 152 3.97 8.68 -14.84
CA MET A 152 4.13 8.00 -16.13
C MET A 152 3.61 8.84 -17.32
N ILE A 153 2.59 9.67 -17.10
CA ILE A 153 1.98 10.52 -18.13
C ILE A 153 2.73 11.85 -18.28
N LYS A 154 3.30 12.34 -17.20
CA LYS A 154 3.91 13.66 -17.13
C LYS A 154 4.95 13.89 -18.24
N GLY A 155 4.76 14.96 -19.00
CA GLY A 155 5.67 15.39 -20.07
C GLY A 155 5.61 14.53 -21.35
N LYS A 156 4.63 13.64 -21.49
CA LYS A 156 4.43 12.83 -22.70
C LYS A 156 3.38 13.43 -23.60
N THR A 157 3.55 13.22 -24.90
CA THR A 157 2.54 13.56 -25.92
C THR A 157 1.36 12.58 -25.86
N PRO A 158 0.18 12.94 -26.39
CA PRO A 158 -0.96 12.02 -26.47
C PRO A 158 -0.64 10.70 -27.18
N GLU A 159 0.18 10.74 -28.23
CA GLU A 159 0.61 9.57 -28.99
C GLU A 159 1.51 8.66 -28.13
N GLU A 160 2.43 9.24 -27.37
CA GLU A 160 3.29 8.49 -26.45
C GLU A 160 2.50 7.87 -25.31
N ILE A 161 1.48 8.57 -24.80
CA ILE A 161 0.57 8.06 -23.78
C ILE A 161 -0.22 6.87 -24.32
N ARG A 162 -0.84 7.00 -25.49
CA ARG A 162 -1.57 5.89 -26.14
C ARG A 162 -0.67 4.67 -26.33
N LYS A 163 0.55 4.89 -26.79
CA LYS A 163 1.53 3.81 -26.99
C LYS A 163 1.95 3.16 -25.67
N HIS A 164 2.17 3.96 -24.63
CA HIS A 164 2.60 3.47 -23.32
C HIS A 164 1.51 2.63 -22.64
N PHE A 165 0.27 3.09 -22.74
CA PHE A 165 -0.90 2.43 -22.12
C PHE A 165 -1.61 1.46 -23.09
N ASN A 166 -1.06 1.23 -24.28
CA ASN A 166 -1.64 0.38 -25.32
C ASN A 166 -3.10 0.76 -25.67
N ILE A 167 -3.37 2.08 -25.72
CA ILE A 167 -4.68 2.63 -26.06
C ILE A 167 -4.80 2.74 -27.58
N LYS A 168 -5.81 2.12 -28.15
CA LYS A 168 -6.11 2.24 -29.56
C LYS A 168 -6.65 3.64 -29.87
N ASN A 169 -6.04 4.30 -30.87
CA ASN A 169 -6.61 5.55 -31.40
C ASN A 169 -7.83 5.21 -32.26
N ASP A 170 -9.00 5.67 -31.85
CA ASP A 170 -10.29 5.49 -32.56
C ASP A 170 -10.77 6.76 -33.26
N PHE A 171 -10.01 7.87 -33.16
CA PHE A 171 -10.28 9.08 -33.92
C PHE A 171 -9.93 8.90 -35.39
N THR A 172 -10.74 9.50 -36.27
CA THR A 172 -10.34 9.74 -37.65
C THR A 172 -9.27 10.85 -37.72
N PRO A 173 -8.47 10.95 -38.81
CA PRO A 173 -7.46 12.01 -38.93
C PRO A 173 -8.05 13.41 -38.81
N GLU A 174 -9.28 13.60 -39.29
CA GLU A 174 -10.00 14.89 -39.26
C GLU A 174 -10.41 15.25 -37.81
N GLU A 175 -10.95 14.28 -37.07
CA GLU A 175 -11.32 14.45 -35.65
C GLU A 175 -10.09 14.70 -34.77
N GLU A 176 -8.98 14.01 -35.05
CA GLU A 176 -7.74 14.21 -34.30
C GLU A 176 -7.17 15.60 -34.49
N GLU A 177 -7.24 16.14 -35.73
CA GLU A 177 -6.81 17.50 -36.04
C GLU A 177 -7.71 18.53 -35.37
N GLU A 178 -9.03 18.30 -35.31
CA GLU A 178 -9.99 19.19 -34.66
C GLU A 178 -9.72 19.24 -33.15
N VAL A 179 -9.58 18.09 -32.49
CA VAL A 179 -9.25 17.98 -31.04
C VAL A 179 -7.90 18.65 -30.74
N ARG A 180 -6.89 18.48 -31.60
CA ARG A 180 -5.59 19.12 -31.44
C ARG A 180 -5.71 20.64 -31.51
N LYS A 181 -6.51 21.16 -32.42
CA LYS A 181 -6.75 22.59 -32.63
C LYS A 181 -7.49 23.21 -31.44
N GLU A 182 -8.50 22.52 -30.92
CA GLU A 182 -9.23 22.97 -29.73
C GLU A 182 -8.36 23.02 -28.47
N ASN A 183 -7.37 22.13 -28.37
CA ASN A 183 -6.49 22.00 -27.20
C ASN A 183 -5.08 22.59 -27.43
N GLU A 184 -4.88 23.42 -28.46
CA GLU A 184 -3.59 24.03 -28.80
C GLU A 184 -2.94 24.74 -27.59
N TRP A 185 -3.76 25.32 -26.72
CA TRP A 185 -3.32 26.01 -25.50
C TRP A 185 -2.63 25.09 -24.50
N ALA A 186 -2.89 23.78 -24.54
CA ALA A 186 -2.27 22.80 -23.63
C ALA A 186 -0.88 22.33 -24.08
N PHE A 187 -0.49 22.65 -25.33
CA PHE A 187 0.76 22.21 -25.96
C PHE A 187 1.76 23.35 -26.22
N GLN A 188 1.48 24.56 -25.68
CA GLN A 188 2.35 25.74 -25.77
C GLN A 188 3.42 25.79 -24.68
#